data_e7404a81581fbec2e1766098990f9c8e
#
_entry.id   e7404a81581fbec2e1766098990f9c8e
#
_cell.length_a   1.000
_cell.length_b   1.000
_cell.length_c   1.000
_cell.angle_alpha   90.00
_cell.angle_beta   90.00
_cell.angle_gamma   90.00
#
_symmetry.space_group_name_H-M   'P 1'
#
loop_
_entity.id
_entity.type
_entity.pdbx_description
1 polymer ?
#
loop_
_entity_poly.entity_id
_entity_poly.type
_entity_poly.pdbx_seq_one_letter_code
_entity_poly.pdbx_strand_id
1 'polypeptide(L)'
;CEVAYSAAKAAVIGLTRALAKELGPSGITVNCVSPGVISTEMNAHLDQEALAALAEETPLGAIGTPEDVAEAIWYLSSDAARFVTGQVLAPNGGLVI
;
A
#
# COMPACT_ATOMS: atom_id res chain seq x y z
N CYS A 1 -8.88 -17.07 -0.68
CA CYS A 1 -10.21 -16.69 -1.15
C CYS A 1 -10.30 -15.17 -1.30
N GLU A 2 -10.75 -14.74 -2.46
CA GLU A 2 -10.84 -13.31 -2.79
C GLU A 2 -11.82 -12.55 -1.92
N VAL A 3 -12.90 -13.19 -1.50
CA VAL A 3 -13.91 -12.55 -0.64
C VAL A 3 -13.32 -12.20 0.72
N ALA A 4 -12.60 -13.14 1.35
CA ALA A 4 -11.94 -12.90 2.64
C ALA A 4 -10.85 -11.84 2.52
N TYR A 5 -10.07 -11.87 1.44
CA TYR A 5 -9.03 -10.91 1.19
C TYR A 5 -9.59 -9.50 1.00
N SER A 6 -10.64 -9.37 0.20
CA SER A 6 -11.30 -8.09 -0.06
C SER A 6 -11.93 -7.52 1.22
N ALA A 7 -12.55 -8.39 2.03
CA ALA A 7 -13.11 -7.98 3.32
C ALA A 7 -12.03 -7.49 4.27
N ALA A 8 -10.90 -8.20 4.34
CA ALA A 8 -9.77 -7.81 5.19
C ALA A 8 -9.19 -6.46 4.77
N LYS A 9 -9.02 -6.24 3.46
CA LYS A 9 -8.55 -4.95 2.95
C LYS A 9 -9.50 -3.80 3.30
N ALA A 10 -10.79 -4.01 3.10
CA ALA A 10 -11.79 -3.01 3.43
C ALA A 10 -11.79 -2.69 4.93
N ALA A 11 -11.60 -3.73 5.77
CA ALA A 11 -11.52 -3.56 7.22
C ALA A 11 -10.33 -2.70 7.63
N VAL A 12 -9.16 -2.90 7.02
CA VAL A 12 -7.96 -2.09 7.31
C VAL A 12 -8.20 -0.63 6.93
N ILE A 13 -8.82 -0.36 5.80
CA ILE A 13 -9.13 1.00 5.37
C ILE A 13 -10.13 1.65 6.33
N GLY A 14 -11.18 0.94 6.71
CA GLY A 14 -12.17 1.43 7.68
C GLY A 14 -11.56 1.71 9.04
N LEU A 15 -10.71 0.80 9.52
CA LEU A 15 -9.99 0.97 10.79
C LEU A 15 -9.08 2.20 10.74
N THR A 16 -8.35 2.38 9.65
CA THR A 16 -7.46 3.54 9.45
C THR A 16 -8.24 4.84 9.60
N ARG A 17 -9.38 4.94 8.93
CA ARG A 17 -10.21 6.15 8.97
C ARG A 17 -10.82 6.40 10.34
N ALA A 18 -11.30 5.36 10.99
CA ALA A 18 -11.88 5.47 12.33
C ALA A 18 -10.83 5.89 13.35
N LEU A 19 -9.66 5.27 13.33
CA LEU A 19 -8.55 5.63 14.23
C LEU A 19 -8.03 7.04 13.97
N ALA A 20 -7.98 7.46 12.72
CA ALA A 20 -7.54 8.81 12.37
C ALA A 20 -8.45 9.87 13.02
N LYS A 21 -9.75 9.63 13.00
CA LYS A 21 -10.72 10.53 13.63
C LYS A 21 -10.62 10.51 15.15
N GLU A 22 -10.45 9.34 15.72
CA GLU A 22 -10.37 9.18 17.17
C GLU A 22 -9.08 9.75 17.75
N LEU A 23 -7.96 9.53 17.09
CA LEU A 23 -6.64 9.90 17.60
C LEU A 23 -6.16 11.27 17.11
N GLY A 24 -6.84 11.86 16.12
CA GLY A 24 -6.51 13.19 15.62
C GLY A 24 -6.43 14.26 16.71
N PRO A 25 -7.40 14.35 17.62
CA PRO A 25 -7.34 15.32 18.73
C PRO A 25 -6.12 15.15 19.63
N SER A 26 -5.52 13.96 19.66
CA SER A 26 -4.28 13.70 20.41
C SER A 26 -3.01 13.99 19.62
N GLY A 27 -3.14 14.51 18.40
CA GLY A 27 -2.00 14.83 17.55
C GLY A 27 -1.36 13.62 16.87
N ILE A 28 -2.11 12.53 16.74
CA ILE A 28 -1.61 11.29 16.14
C ILE A 28 -2.22 11.14 14.75
N THR A 29 -1.37 10.93 13.74
CA THR A 29 -1.83 10.60 12.38
C THR A 29 -1.89 9.09 12.19
N VAL A 30 -2.89 8.63 11.46
CA VAL A 30 -3.07 7.21 11.14
C VAL A 30 -3.35 7.09 9.66
N ASN A 31 -2.47 6.40 8.96
CA ASN A 31 -2.57 6.21 7.51
C ASN A 31 -2.33 4.74 7.16
N CYS A 32 -2.66 4.37 5.95
CA CYS A 32 -2.52 3.01 5.45
C CYS A 32 -1.69 3.01 4.17
N VAL A 33 -0.82 2.04 4.01
CA VAL A 33 -0.08 1.84 2.76
C VAL A 33 -0.61 0.58 2.10
N SER A 34 -1.04 0.71 0.85
CA SER A 34 -1.61 -0.39 0.07
C SER A 34 -0.73 -0.62 -1.18
N PRO A 35 0.31 -1.46 -1.08
CA PRO A 35 1.21 -1.68 -2.20
C PRO A 35 0.54 -2.49 -3.31
N GLY A 36 1.05 -2.35 -4.53
CA GLY A 36 0.70 -3.21 -5.65
C GLY A 36 1.52 -4.50 -5.64
N VAL A 37 1.92 -4.95 -6.82
CA VAL A 37 2.78 -6.13 -6.92
C VAL A 37 4.20 -5.74 -6.57
N ILE A 38 4.74 -6.39 -5.54
CA ILE A 38 6.07 -6.09 -5.01
C ILE A 38 6.96 -7.32 -5.15
N SER A 39 8.18 -7.11 -5.61
CA SER A 39 9.19 -8.16 -5.73
C SER A 39 9.71 -8.52 -4.33
N THR A 40 9.25 -9.64 -3.79
CA THR A 40 9.62 -10.12 -2.46
C THR A 40 10.00 -11.59 -2.54
N GLU A 41 10.56 -12.13 -1.44
CA GLU A 41 10.84 -13.56 -1.34
C GLU A 41 9.56 -14.40 -1.47
N MET A 42 8.42 -13.87 -1.04
CA MET A 42 7.13 -14.56 -1.18
C MET A 42 6.74 -14.75 -2.64
N ASN A 43 7.18 -13.86 -3.52
CA ASN A 43 6.91 -13.91 -4.95
C ASN A 43 8.01 -14.63 -5.74
N ALA A 44 9.07 -15.09 -5.08
CA ALA A 44 10.20 -15.72 -5.75
C ALA A 44 9.82 -17.03 -6.47
N HIS A 45 8.72 -17.65 -6.07
CA HIS A 45 8.22 -18.88 -6.71
C HIS A 45 7.45 -18.58 -8.01
N LEU A 46 7.09 -17.36 -8.28
CA LEU A 46 6.46 -16.97 -9.54
C LEU A 46 7.53 -16.96 -10.63
N ASP A 47 7.19 -17.48 -11.80
CA ASP A 47 8.16 -17.49 -12.89
C ASP A 47 8.34 -16.08 -13.47
N GLN A 48 9.41 -15.92 -14.24
CA GLN A 48 9.78 -14.64 -14.84
C GLN A 48 8.71 -14.13 -15.81
N GLU A 49 8.04 -15.05 -16.49
CA GLU A 49 7.01 -14.75 -17.46
C GLU A 49 5.78 -14.12 -16.77
N ALA A 50 5.36 -14.70 -15.63
CA ALA A 50 4.24 -14.18 -14.86
C ALA A 50 4.55 -12.79 -14.30
N LEU A 51 5.77 -12.58 -13.79
CA LEU A 51 6.20 -11.28 -13.28
C LEU A 51 6.29 -10.24 -14.39
N ALA A 52 6.80 -10.63 -15.56
CA ALA A 52 6.88 -9.74 -16.72
C ALA A 52 5.49 -9.32 -17.20
N ALA A 53 4.52 -10.24 -17.20
CA ALA A 53 3.14 -9.94 -17.56
C ALA A 53 2.51 -8.92 -16.60
N LEU A 54 2.74 -9.07 -15.30
CA LEU A 54 2.27 -8.12 -14.30
C LEU A 54 2.89 -6.74 -14.47
N ALA A 55 4.19 -6.70 -14.78
CA ALA A 55 4.88 -5.44 -15.04
C ALA A 55 4.30 -4.76 -16.27
N GLU A 56 3.99 -5.52 -17.30
CA GLU A 56 3.41 -5.00 -18.54
C GLU A 56 2.02 -4.40 -18.32
N GLU A 57 1.21 -5.02 -17.46
CA GLU A 57 -0.10 -4.49 -17.08
C GLU A 57 -0.01 -3.24 -16.20
N THR A 58 1.11 -3.02 -15.55
CA THR A 58 1.32 -1.88 -14.67
C THR A 58 1.65 -0.65 -15.50
N PRO A 59 0.92 0.47 -15.35
CA PRO A 59 1.19 1.69 -16.14
C PRO A 59 2.63 2.16 -16.09
N LEU A 60 3.32 2.05 -14.95
CA LEU A 60 4.73 2.43 -14.86
C LEU A 60 5.69 1.38 -15.44
N GLY A 61 5.16 0.25 -15.93
CA GLY A 61 5.96 -0.74 -16.64
C GLY A 61 6.88 -1.59 -15.78
N ALA A 62 6.65 -1.61 -14.48
CA ALA A 62 7.51 -2.35 -13.56
C ALA A 62 6.70 -2.82 -12.35
N ILE A 63 7.18 -3.88 -11.69
CA ILE A 63 6.69 -4.22 -10.36
C ILE A 63 7.50 -3.44 -9.33
N GLY A 64 6.89 -3.17 -8.19
CA GLY A 64 7.55 -2.42 -7.13
C GLY A 64 8.59 -3.23 -6.38
N THR A 65 9.38 -2.54 -5.58
CA THR A 65 10.37 -3.14 -4.70
C THR A 65 9.98 -2.89 -3.24
N PRO A 66 10.55 -3.67 -2.28
CA PRO A 66 10.33 -3.36 -0.86
C PRO A 66 10.71 -1.93 -0.49
N GLU A 67 11.72 -1.36 -1.15
CA GLU A 67 12.15 0.02 -0.94
C GLU A 67 11.07 1.02 -1.35
N ASP A 68 10.32 0.75 -2.40
CA ASP A 68 9.21 1.60 -2.83
C ASP A 68 8.14 1.69 -1.73
N VAL A 69 7.85 0.58 -1.07
CA VAL A 69 6.91 0.54 0.05
C VAL A 69 7.49 1.24 1.27
N ALA A 70 8.77 1.00 1.57
CA ALA A 70 9.45 1.61 2.70
C ALA A 70 9.48 3.13 2.59
N GLU A 71 9.70 3.68 1.39
CA GLU A 71 9.68 5.12 1.16
C GLU A 71 8.29 5.72 1.45
N ALA A 72 7.22 5.02 1.07
CA ALA A 72 5.86 5.47 1.36
C ALA A 72 5.62 5.52 2.88
N ILE A 73 6.04 4.48 3.60
CA ILE A 73 5.92 4.41 5.06
C ILE A 73 6.75 5.51 5.70
N TRP A 74 7.97 5.72 5.23
CA TRP A 74 8.86 6.76 5.72
C TRP A 74 8.23 8.14 5.58
N TYR A 75 7.68 8.46 4.41
CA TYR A 75 7.00 9.73 4.20
C TYR A 75 5.85 9.94 5.19
N LEU A 76 4.98 8.94 5.32
CA LEU A 76 3.82 9.04 6.20
C LEU A 76 4.21 9.13 7.68
N SER A 77 5.40 8.65 8.04
CA SER A 77 5.92 8.69 9.41
C SER A 77 6.75 9.95 9.69
N SER A 78 6.98 10.77 8.69
CA SER A 78 7.84 11.95 8.79
C SER A 78 7.04 13.22 9.09
N ASP A 79 7.75 14.28 9.50
CA ASP A 79 7.15 15.59 9.71
C ASP A 79 6.56 16.18 8.43
N ALA A 80 7.09 15.78 7.28
CA ALA A 80 6.56 16.22 5.98
C ALA A 80 5.08 15.82 5.81
N ALA A 81 4.64 14.75 6.46
CA ALA A 81 3.26 14.27 6.39
C ALA A 81 2.43 14.68 7.62
N ARG A 82 2.84 15.69 8.36
CA ARG A 82 2.19 16.08 9.63
C ARG A 82 0.72 16.43 9.50
N PHE A 83 0.28 16.84 8.32
CA PHE A 83 -1.12 17.21 8.05
C PHE A 83 -1.86 16.16 7.23
N VAL A 84 -1.31 14.94 7.16
CA VAL A 84 -1.89 13.81 6.42
C VAL A 84 -2.36 12.76 7.42
N THR A 85 -3.65 12.49 7.43
CA THR A 85 -4.22 11.42 8.26
C THR A 85 -5.46 10.85 7.60
N GLY A 86 -5.79 9.61 7.91
CA GLY A 86 -6.94 8.91 7.35
C GLY A 86 -6.82 8.56 5.88
N GLN A 87 -5.60 8.57 5.33
CA GLN A 87 -5.37 8.37 3.91
C GLN A 87 -4.85 6.98 3.59
N VAL A 88 -5.13 6.53 2.37
CA VAL A 88 -4.55 5.30 1.82
C VAL A 88 -3.56 5.72 0.73
N LEU A 89 -2.29 5.41 0.93
CA LEU A 89 -1.24 5.65 -0.06
C LEU A 89 -0.91 4.35 -0.75
N ALA A 90 -1.05 4.32 -2.07
CA ALA A 90 -0.96 3.09 -2.85
C ALA A 90 0.23 3.13 -3.83
N PRO A 91 1.43 2.72 -3.40
CA PRO A 91 2.58 2.59 -4.30
C PRO A 91 2.41 1.36 -5.19
N ASN A 92 1.59 1.49 -6.22
CA ASN A 92 1.16 0.39 -7.09
C ASN A 92 1.53 0.61 -8.57
N GLY A 93 2.30 1.65 -8.88
CA GLY A 93 2.68 1.94 -10.26
C GLY A 93 1.50 2.28 -11.19
N GLY A 94 0.33 2.54 -10.61
CA GLY A 94 -0.89 2.82 -11.36
C GLY A 94 -1.75 1.58 -11.62
N LEU A 95 -1.30 0.41 -11.19
CA LEU A 95 -2.09 -0.81 -11.34
C LEU A 95 -3.20 -0.84 -10.29
N VAL A 96 -4.44 -0.83 -10.73
CA VAL A 96 -5.62 -0.96 -9.86
C VAL A 96 -5.97 -2.43 -9.75
N ILE A 97 -5.86 -2.96 -8.56
CA ILE A 97 -6.13 -4.37 -8.29
C ILE A 97 -7.42 -4.50 -7.50
#